data_c02b2a4bc71abbe96fca2fa4ab661ef0
#
_entry.id   c02b2a4bc71abbe96fca2fa4ab661ef0
#
_cell.length_a   1.000
_cell.length_b   1.000
_cell.length_c   1.000
_cell.angle_alpha   90.00
_cell.angle_beta   90.00
_cell.angle_gamma   90.00
#
_symmetry.space_group_name_H-M   'P 1'
#
loop_
_entity.id
_entity.type
_entity.pdbx_description
1 polymer ?
#
loop_
_entity_poly.entity_id
_entity_poly.type
_entity_poly.pdbx_seq_one_letter_code
_entity_poly.pdbx_strand_id
1 'polypeptide(L)'
;MKGERTFNCIDVYETEGYKGRIEEIVVSVSRDGIDWKRWQHRRPGDARTVLTGNNVTARYVQVSFLECSPEGINVDEIGIYDDPQAVATPEPAAWRKDAPGWIRQQPSREANVYQRRKAHLKYGMFIHYGMNTFLGQEWTDGSSPASAYHPDLSTLNPEEWVKAAYEGGMNFIVLVTKHHDGFALWNTAVGTYNINHTGRKGDRRDIVKEVADACRKYGIKLGLYYSAWDRNWDRNHTQASTGLDRVQLAQEYN
;
A
#
# COMPACT_ATOMS: atom_id res chain seq x y z
N MET A 1 7.23 14.98 -13.05
CA MET A 1 8.07 15.67 -14.09
C MET A 1 9.14 16.53 -13.40
N LYS A 2 10.28 16.80 -14.02
CA LYS A 2 11.35 17.63 -13.43
C LYS A 2 11.02 19.15 -13.50
N GLY A 3 9.79 19.57 -13.22
CA GLY A 3 9.31 20.93 -13.30
C GLY A 3 7.92 20.96 -13.93
N GLU A 4 7.37 22.17 -14.07
CA GLU A 4 6.11 22.35 -14.81
C GLU A 4 6.34 22.15 -16.30
N ARG A 5 5.41 21.49 -16.94
CA ARG A 5 5.38 21.26 -18.39
C ARG A 5 3.97 21.50 -18.92
N THR A 6 3.88 22.04 -20.11
CA THR A 6 2.62 22.13 -20.86
C THR A 6 2.51 20.90 -21.76
N PHE A 7 1.33 20.31 -21.79
CA PHE A 7 1.02 19.14 -22.63
C PHE A 7 -0.47 19.10 -22.95
N ASN A 8 -0.84 18.31 -23.94
CA ASN A 8 -2.22 18.11 -24.39
C ASN A 8 -2.51 16.69 -24.83
N CYS A 9 -1.54 15.78 -24.68
CA CYS A 9 -1.68 14.38 -25.07
C CYS A 9 -1.02 13.46 -24.04
N ILE A 10 -1.74 12.42 -23.65
CA ILE A 10 -1.22 11.31 -22.85
C ILE A 10 -1.52 10.01 -23.58
N ASP A 11 -0.51 9.19 -23.74
CA ASP A 11 -0.56 7.89 -24.39
C ASP A 11 -0.20 6.79 -23.39
N VAL A 12 -1.07 5.81 -23.25
CA VAL A 12 -0.87 4.67 -22.35
C VAL A 12 -0.58 3.44 -23.21
N TYR A 13 0.63 2.93 -23.08
CA TYR A 13 1.08 1.73 -23.80
C TYR A 13 0.86 0.49 -22.94
N GLU A 14 -0.17 -0.27 -23.31
CA GLU A 14 -0.41 -1.59 -22.70
C GLU A 14 0.54 -2.62 -23.33
N THR A 15 1.05 -3.51 -22.48
CA THR A 15 1.89 -4.65 -22.90
C THR A 15 1.18 -5.49 -23.94
N GLU A 16 1.92 -6.04 -24.89
CA GLU A 16 1.38 -6.97 -25.89
C GLU A 16 0.71 -8.17 -25.19
N GLY A 17 -0.51 -8.51 -25.61
CA GLY A 17 -1.36 -9.52 -24.97
C GLY A 17 -2.25 -8.99 -23.84
N TYR A 18 -2.06 -7.72 -23.41
CA TYR A 18 -2.91 -7.06 -22.40
C TYR A 18 -3.71 -5.89 -22.99
N LYS A 19 -3.59 -5.64 -24.27
CA LYS A 19 -4.23 -4.53 -24.96
C LYS A 19 -5.74 -4.58 -24.86
N GLY A 20 -6.38 -3.41 -24.67
CA GLY A 20 -7.81 -3.26 -24.57
C GLY A 20 -8.41 -3.69 -23.22
N ARG A 21 -7.58 -3.92 -22.21
CA ARG A 21 -8.03 -4.29 -20.85
C ARG A 21 -8.32 -3.10 -19.95
N ILE A 22 -7.94 -1.90 -20.35
CA ILE A 22 -8.31 -0.67 -19.65
C ILE A 22 -9.71 -0.26 -20.12
N GLU A 23 -10.71 -0.36 -19.26
CA GLU A 23 -12.10 -0.07 -19.57
C GLU A 23 -12.50 1.37 -19.23
N GLU A 24 -11.89 1.94 -18.18
CA GLU A 24 -12.13 3.32 -17.78
C GLU A 24 -10.88 3.95 -17.17
N ILE A 25 -10.53 5.14 -17.65
CA ILE A 25 -9.33 5.86 -17.26
C ILE A 25 -9.64 7.33 -16.98
N VAL A 26 -9.05 7.86 -15.90
CA VAL A 26 -9.10 9.29 -15.54
C VAL A 26 -7.68 9.82 -15.40
N VAL A 27 -7.45 11.00 -15.97
CA VAL A 27 -6.23 11.76 -15.76
C VAL A 27 -6.54 13.01 -14.98
N SER A 28 -5.82 13.20 -13.88
CA SER A 28 -5.83 14.41 -13.07
C SER A 28 -4.45 15.05 -13.09
N VAL A 29 -4.41 16.37 -12.99
CA VAL A 29 -3.21 17.18 -13.05
C VAL A 29 -3.12 18.11 -11.86
N SER A 30 -1.88 18.41 -11.44
CA SER A 30 -1.62 19.37 -10.36
C SER A 30 -0.31 20.11 -10.59
N ARG A 31 -0.23 21.37 -10.12
CA ARG A 31 1.02 22.15 -10.10
C ARG A 31 1.82 21.94 -8.82
N ASP A 32 1.14 21.74 -7.72
CA ASP A 32 1.70 21.64 -6.38
C ASP A 32 1.65 20.24 -5.77
N GLY A 33 0.89 19.31 -6.39
CA GLY A 33 0.64 17.96 -5.89
C GLY A 33 -0.39 17.90 -4.76
N ILE A 34 -1.09 19.03 -4.48
CA ILE A 34 -2.15 19.14 -3.46
C ILE A 34 -3.49 19.35 -4.14
N ASP A 35 -3.57 20.39 -4.97
CA ASP A 35 -4.79 20.74 -5.68
C ASP A 35 -4.78 20.05 -7.02
N TRP A 36 -5.68 19.07 -7.15
CA TRP A 36 -5.81 18.26 -8.36
C TRP A 36 -7.03 18.65 -9.14
N LYS A 37 -6.88 18.75 -10.45
CA LYS A 37 -7.98 18.97 -11.38
C LYS A 37 -8.05 17.82 -12.36
N ARG A 38 -9.26 17.28 -12.58
CA ARG A 38 -9.47 16.33 -13.67
C ARG A 38 -9.19 17.04 -14.99
N TRP A 39 -8.32 16.44 -15.80
CA TRP A 39 -7.99 16.93 -17.11
C TRP A 39 -8.72 16.14 -18.20
N GLN A 40 -8.72 14.81 -18.09
CA GLN A 40 -9.41 13.93 -19.02
C GLN A 40 -10.05 12.72 -18.29
N HIS A 41 -11.13 12.25 -18.89
CA HIS A 41 -11.81 11.02 -18.52
C HIS A 41 -12.22 10.28 -19.80
N ARG A 42 -11.93 8.99 -19.91
CA ARG A 42 -12.22 8.21 -21.10
C ARG A 42 -12.57 6.77 -20.77
N ARG A 43 -13.38 6.18 -21.65
CA ARG A 43 -13.58 4.73 -21.77
C ARG A 43 -12.97 4.29 -23.10
N PRO A 44 -11.70 3.88 -23.11
CA PRO A 44 -11.05 3.38 -24.30
C PRO A 44 -11.70 2.06 -24.71
N GLY A 45 -12.02 1.92 -25.98
CA GLY A 45 -12.46 0.66 -26.56
C GLY A 45 -11.39 -0.06 -27.38
N ASP A 46 -10.21 0.55 -27.43
CA ASP A 46 -9.15 0.20 -28.37
C ASP A 46 -7.89 -0.31 -27.67
N ALA A 47 -7.08 -1.04 -28.42
CA ALA A 47 -5.78 -1.56 -27.97
C ALA A 47 -4.73 -0.46 -27.65
N ARG A 48 -5.01 0.80 -27.91
CA ARG A 48 -4.17 1.96 -27.59
C ARG A 48 -5.01 3.05 -26.94
N THR A 49 -4.63 3.41 -25.73
CA THR A 49 -5.34 4.44 -24.96
C THR A 49 -4.64 5.79 -25.11
N VAL A 50 -5.12 6.62 -26.04
CA VAL A 50 -4.64 8.00 -26.24
C VAL A 50 -5.69 8.97 -25.71
N LEU A 51 -5.29 9.83 -24.77
CA LEU A 51 -6.11 10.92 -24.25
C LEU A 51 -5.58 12.25 -24.75
N THR A 52 -6.41 13.00 -25.47
CA THR A 52 -6.08 14.33 -25.94
C THR A 52 -7.03 15.35 -25.34
N GLY A 53 -6.54 16.54 -25.04
CA GLY A 53 -7.31 17.58 -24.39
C GLY A 53 -6.78 18.98 -24.69
N ASN A 54 -7.36 19.97 -24.01
CA ASN A 54 -6.81 21.32 -24.05
C ASN A 54 -5.43 21.34 -23.38
N ASN A 55 -4.57 22.25 -23.86
CA ASN A 55 -3.26 22.47 -23.26
C ASN A 55 -3.38 22.70 -21.75
N VAL A 56 -2.63 21.95 -20.99
CA VAL A 56 -2.57 22.08 -19.54
C VAL A 56 -1.12 22.15 -19.07
N THR A 57 -0.84 23.07 -18.15
CA THR A 57 0.47 23.20 -17.52
C THR A 57 0.41 22.58 -16.12
N ALA A 58 1.22 21.55 -15.91
CA ALA A 58 1.26 20.84 -14.63
C ALA A 58 2.69 20.36 -14.33
N ARG A 59 2.93 20.06 -13.06
CA ARG A 59 4.13 19.39 -12.56
C ARG A 59 3.88 17.94 -12.21
N TYR A 60 2.63 17.62 -11.85
CA TYR A 60 2.21 16.29 -11.45
C TYR A 60 1.04 15.84 -12.32
N VAL A 61 1.10 14.59 -12.72
CA VAL A 61 0.05 13.90 -13.47
C VAL A 61 -0.27 12.62 -12.75
N GLN A 62 -1.54 12.38 -12.51
CA GLN A 62 -2.07 11.14 -11.95
C GLN A 62 -2.94 10.48 -12.99
N VAL A 63 -2.61 9.24 -13.32
CA VAL A 63 -3.40 8.37 -14.18
C VAL A 63 -4.06 7.32 -13.32
N SER A 64 -5.38 7.27 -13.34
CA SER A 64 -6.20 6.34 -12.55
C SER A 64 -6.98 5.42 -13.48
N PHE A 65 -6.72 4.13 -13.37
CA PHE A 65 -7.47 3.09 -14.04
C PHE A 65 -8.67 2.72 -13.16
N LEU A 66 -9.87 3.11 -13.55
CA LEU A 66 -11.09 2.96 -12.73
C LEU A 66 -11.80 1.63 -12.96
N GLU A 67 -11.84 1.19 -14.20
CA GLU A 67 -12.36 -0.11 -14.60
C GLU A 67 -11.33 -0.80 -15.48
N CYS A 68 -11.12 -2.07 -15.22
CA CYS A 68 -10.19 -2.92 -15.95
C CYS A 68 -10.79 -4.30 -16.12
N SER A 69 -10.34 -5.02 -17.15
CA SER A 69 -10.66 -6.43 -17.32
C SER A 69 -10.36 -7.23 -16.04
N PRO A 70 -11.21 -8.20 -15.67
CA PRO A 70 -10.95 -9.10 -14.53
C PRO A 70 -9.61 -9.84 -14.60
N GLU A 71 -9.06 -9.98 -15.80
CA GLU A 71 -7.75 -10.60 -16.03
C GLU A 71 -6.57 -9.67 -15.71
N GLY A 72 -6.85 -8.43 -15.28
CA GLY A 72 -5.87 -7.41 -14.96
C GLY A 72 -5.29 -6.69 -16.17
N ILE A 73 -4.55 -5.62 -15.89
CA ILE A 73 -3.86 -4.80 -16.88
C ILE A 73 -2.35 -4.90 -16.70
N ASN A 74 -1.61 -4.62 -17.76
CA ASN A 74 -0.18 -4.39 -17.70
C ASN A 74 0.17 -3.20 -18.60
N VAL A 75 0.86 -2.20 -18.04
CA VAL A 75 1.21 -0.97 -18.74
C VAL A 75 2.73 -0.87 -18.80
N ASP A 76 3.27 -0.81 -20.01
CA ASP A 76 4.71 -0.69 -20.26
C ASP A 76 5.18 0.74 -20.07
N GLU A 77 4.40 1.71 -20.59
CA GLU A 77 4.79 3.11 -20.59
C GLU A 77 3.58 4.04 -20.56
N ILE A 78 3.77 5.21 -19.98
CA ILE A 78 2.85 6.35 -20.09
C ILE A 78 3.62 7.53 -20.68
N GLY A 79 3.36 7.83 -21.95
CA GLY A 79 3.92 8.98 -22.65
C GLY A 79 3.10 10.24 -22.39
N ILE A 80 3.77 11.40 -22.23
CA ILE A 80 3.11 12.70 -22.05
C ILE A 80 3.72 13.66 -23.08
N TYR A 81 2.88 14.23 -23.95
CA TYR A 81 3.33 15.00 -25.10
C TYR A 81 2.61 16.34 -25.23
N ASP A 82 3.31 17.31 -25.76
CA ASP A 82 2.74 18.51 -26.38
C ASP A 82 2.63 18.24 -27.90
N ASP A 83 1.46 17.80 -28.33
CA ASP A 83 1.19 17.44 -29.72
C ASP A 83 0.39 18.56 -30.41
N PRO A 84 0.97 19.31 -31.31
CA PRO A 84 0.28 20.41 -32.00
C PRO A 84 -0.88 19.93 -32.90
N GLN A 85 -0.95 18.66 -33.22
CA GLN A 85 -2.01 18.05 -34.02
C GLN A 85 -3.10 17.36 -33.17
N ALA A 86 -2.90 17.31 -31.85
CA ALA A 86 -3.89 16.67 -30.96
C ALA A 86 -5.21 17.44 -30.97
N VAL A 87 -6.27 16.75 -31.30
CA VAL A 87 -7.64 17.27 -31.19
C VAL A 87 -8.18 16.84 -29.81
N ALA A 88 -8.69 17.82 -29.05
CA ALA A 88 -9.26 17.52 -27.74
C ALA A 88 -10.37 16.46 -27.87
N THR A 89 -10.20 15.37 -27.13
CA THR A 89 -11.23 14.32 -27.04
C THR A 89 -12.31 14.82 -26.08
N PRO A 90 -13.59 14.88 -26.49
CA PRO A 90 -14.67 15.25 -25.59
C PRO A 90 -14.74 14.30 -24.39
N GLU A 91 -14.95 14.84 -23.17
CA GLU A 91 -15.28 13.99 -22.03
C GLU A 91 -16.60 13.21 -22.32
N PRO A 92 -16.71 11.96 -21.85
CA PRO A 92 -17.98 11.23 -21.90
C PRO A 92 -19.10 12.07 -21.26
N ALA A 93 -20.22 12.17 -21.90
CA ALA A 93 -21.35 13.05 -21.51
C ALA A 93 -21.98 12.73 -20.15
N ALA A 94 -21.68 11.58 -19.57
CA ALA A 94 -22.19 11.17 -18.27
C ALA A 94 -21.04 10.66 -17.39
N TRP A 95 -20.64 11.46 -16.42
CA TRP A 95 -19.98 10.95 -15.24
C TRP A 95 -20.94 9.97 -14.54
N ARG A 96 -20.50 8.74 -14.27
CA ARG A 96 -21.34 7.77 -13.58
C ARG A 96 -21.88 8.33 -12.27
N LYS A 97 -23.20 8.49 -12.18
CA LYS A 97 -23.88 8.83 -10.93
C LYS A 97 -23.75 7.72 -9.88
N ASP A 98 -23.52 6.51 -10.36
CA ASP A 98 -23.39 5.25 -9.61
C ASP A 98 -21.93 4.90 -9.25
N ALA A 99 -20.94 5.70 -9.69
CA ALA A 99 -19.55 5.45 -9.34
C ALA A 99 -19.35 5.45 -7.83
N PRO A 100 -18.57 4.50 -7.27
CA PRO A 100 -18.26 4.45 -5.85
C PRO A 100 -17.77 5.79 -5.33
N GLY A 101 -18.12 6.14 -4.08
CA GLY A 101 -17.80 7.45 -3.51
C GLY A 101 -16.31 7.81 -3.55
N TRP A 102 -15.42 6.81 -3.39
CA TRP A 102 -13.97 7.00 -3.48
C TRP A 102 -13.47 7.40 -4.88
N ILE A 103 -14.17 6.98 -5.96
CA ILE A 103 -13.86 7.38 -7.34
C ILE A 103 -14.27 8.85 -7.59
N ARG A 104 -15.34 9.31 -6.90
CA ARG A 104 -15.85 10.67 -7.05
C ARG A 104 -15.09 11.69 -6.21
N GLN A 105 -14.35 11.23 -5.21
CA GLN A 105 -13.56 12.11 -4.37
C GLN A 105 -12.24 12.42 -5.06
N GLN A 106 -11.95 13.70 -5.23
CA GLN A 106 -10.58 14.16 -5.48
C GLN A 106 -9.73 13.68 -4.29
N PRO A 107 -8.46 13.28 -4.52
CA PRO A 107 -7.59 12.92 -3.41
C PRO A 107 -7.68 14.02 -2.34
N SER A 108 -8.01 13.64 -1.11
CA SER A 108 -8.12 14.61 -0.02
C SER A 108 -6.78 15.31 0.17
N ARG A 109 -6.80 16.53 0.67
CA ARG A 109 -5.57 17.27 1.02
C ARG A 109 -4.66 16.44 1.93
N GLU A 110 -5.25 15.64 2.80
CA GLU A 110 -4.53 14.74 3.70
C GLU A 110 -3.82 13.59 2.96
N ALA A 111 -4.47 12.96 2.00
CA ALA A 111 -3.85 11.94 1.15
C ALA A 111 -2.67 12.53 0.36
N ASN A 112 -2.81 13.76 -0.16
CA ASN A 112 -1.73 14.45 -0.86
C ASN A 112 -0.56 14.81 0.07
N VAL A 113 -0.83 15.21 1.31
CA VAL A 113 0.21 15.45 2.33
C VAL A 113 0.95 14.15 2.65
N TYR A 114 0.23 13.02 2.74
CA TYR A 114 0.84 11.72 2.94
C TYR A 114 1.71 11.30 1.75
N GLN A 115 1.22 11.47 0.54
CA GLN A 115 1.98 11.18 -0.69
C GLN A 115 3.24 12.05 -0.80
N ARG A 116 3.16 13.33 -0.43
CA ARG A 116 4.33 14.21 -0.37
C ARG A 116 5.36 13.75 0.66
N ARG A 117 4.93 13.38 1.85
CA ARG A 117 5.82 12.82 2.87
C ARG A 117 6.49 11.56 2.38
N LYS A 118 5.75 10.71 1.67
CA LYS A 118 6.26 9.47 1.07
C LYS A 118 7.29 9.75 -0.04
N ALA A 119 7.15 10.83 -0.80
CA ALA A 119 8.11 11.21 -1.85
C ALA A 119 9.53 11.49 -1.31
N HIS A 120 9.69 11.77 -0.02
CA HIS A 120 10.99 11.94 0.64
C HIS A 120 11.58 10.62 1.16
N LEU A 121 10.79 9.52 1.18
CA LEU A 121 11.24 8.22 1.63
C LEU A 121 11.84 7.46 0.44
N LYS A 122 13.16 7.61 0.20
CA LYS A 122 13.83 7.08 -0.98
C LYS A 122 14.62 5.81 -0.73
N TYR A 123 15.14 5.63 0.49
CA TYR A 123 15.96 4.50 0.87
C TYR A 123 15.62 4.07 2.29
N GLY A 124 15.28 2.81 2.45
CA GLY A 124 14.83 2.30 3.74
C GLY A 124 15.01 0.80 3.89
N MET A 125 14.77 0.33 5.11
CA MET A 125 14.87 -1.06 5.51
C MET A 125 13.48 -1.68 5.69
N PHE A 126 13.32 -2.91 5.23
CA PHE A 126 12.16 -3.74 5.52
C PHE A 126 12.57 -4.83 6.50
N ILE A 127 11.90 -4.94 7.65
CA ILE A 127 12.29 -5.86 8.72
C ILE A 127 11.22 -6.92 8.92
N HIS A 128 11.62 -8.18 8.74
CA HIS A 128 10.87 -9.36 9.11
C HIS A 128 11.51 -9.98 10.36
N TYR A 129 10.75 -10.08 11.44
CA TYR A 129 11.19 -10.74 12.69
C TYR A 129 10.03 -11.48 13.35
N GLY A 130 9.12 -12.01 12.53
CA GLY A 130 7.93 -12.75 12.97
C GLY A 130 8.15 -14.25 13.07
N MET A 131 7.05 -14.99 13.17
CA MET A 131 7.03 -16.45 13.30
C MET A 131 7.83 -17.17 12.21
N ASN A 132 7.70 -16.70 10.97
CA ASN A 132 8.39 -17.24 9.80
C ASN A 132 9.92 -17.21 9.92
N THR A 133 10.51 -16.23 10.61
CA THR A 133 11.93 -16.14 10.88
C THR A 133 12.43 -17.36 11.68
N PHE A 134 11.65 -17.80 12.66
CA PHE A 134 12.02 -18.90 13.56
C PHE A 134 11.68 -20.27 12.99
N LEU A 135 10.77 -20.33 12.03
CA LEU A 135 10.37 -21.57 11.37
C LEU A 135 11.14 -21.82 10.05
N GLY A 136 11.98 -20.86 9.62
CA GLY A 136 12.72 -20.98 8.37
C GLY A 136 11.83 -21.04 7.13
N GLN A 137 10.67 -20.39 7.14
CA GLN A 137 9.69 -20.39 6.07
C GLN A 137 9.41 -18.97 5.61
N GLU A 138 9.04 -18.80 4.33
CA GLU A 138 8.66 -17.51 3.80
C GLU A 138 7.40 -16.97 4.50
N TRP A 139 6.44 -17.86 4.73
CA TRP A 139 5.22 -17.59 5.51
C TRP A 139 4.61 -18.90 6.01
N THR A 140 3.81 -18.83 7.09
CA THR A 140 3.19 -19.99 7.71
C THR A 140 1.67 -19.95 7.62
N ASP A 141 1.02 -21.07 7.88
CA ASP A 141 -0.43 -21.22 7.83
C ASP A 141 -1.14 -20.83 9.14
N GLY A 142 -0.40 -20.29 10.13
CA GLY A 142 -0.95 -19.92 11.43
C GLY A 142 -1.23 -21.09 12.37
N SER A 143 -0.80 -22.31 12.06
CA SER A 143 -1.02 -23.50 12.90
C SER A 143 0.03 -23.68 13.99
N SER A 144 1.20 -23.05 13.85
CA SER A 144 2.28 -23.15 14.82
C SER A 144 1.90 -22.54 16.16
N PRO A 145 2.27 -23.14 17.29
CA PRO A 145 1.98 -22.55 18.60
C PRO A 145 2.79 -21.24 18.79
N ALA A 146 2.27 -20.30 19.58
CA ALA A 146 2.97 -19.06 19.89
C ALA A 146 4.39 -19.29 20.46
N SER A 147 4.61 -20.41 21.17
CA SER A 147 5.93 -20.81 21.71
C SER A 147 6.97 -21.12 20.64
N ALA A 148 6.59 -21.32 19.38
CA ALA A 148 7.52 -21.47 18.28
C ALA A 148 8.26 -20.14 17.95
N TYR A 149 7.71 -19.01 18.36
CA TYR A 149 8.43 -17.74 18.36
C TYR A 149 9.41 -17.69 19.56
N HIS A 150 10.69 -17.89 19.27
CA HIS A 150 11.70 -18.11 20.32
C HIS A 150 13.00 -17.28 20.10
N PRO A 151 12.91 -15.95 20.04
CA PRO A 151 14.09 -15.12 19.96
C PRO A 151 15.02 -15.34 21.15
N ASP A 152 16.32 -15.18 20.95
CA ASP A 152 17.26 -15.03 22.07
C ASP A 152 17.13 -13.60 22.63
N LEU A 153 16.43 -13.48 23.74
CA LEU A 153 16.16 -12.19 24.36
C LEU A 153 17.42 -11.50 24.91
N SER A 154 18.48 -12.28 25.19
CA SER A 154 19.75 -11.72 25.69
C SER A 154 20.49 -10.93 24.61
N THR A 155 20.28 -11.28 23.36
CA THR A 155 20.90 -10.64 22.19
C THR A 155 19.94 -9.78 21.38
N LEU A 156 18.64 -9.89 21.63
CA LEU A 156 17.62 -9.12 20.92
C LEU A 156 17.68 -7.64 21.29
N ASN A 157 18.15 -6.83 20.35
CA ASN A 157 18.26 -5.38 20.48
C ASN A 157 17.68 -4.66 19.26
N PRO A 158 16.37 -4.34 19.24
CA PRO A 158 15.73 -3.63 18.12
C PRO A 158 16.32 -2.24 17.85
N GLU A 159 16.97 -1.61 18.83
CA GLU A 159 17.65 -0.33 18.63
C GLU A 159 18.82 -0.47 17.64
N GLU A 160 19.56 -1.58 17.69
CA GLU A 160 20.67 -1.82 16.75
C GLU A 160 20.18 -1.93 15.28
N TRP A 161 18.99 -2.41 15.05
CA TRP A 161 18.43 -2.43 13.69
C TRP A 161 18.23 -1.02 13.14
N VAL A 162 17.66 -0.15 13.98
CA VAL A 162 17.41 1.25 13.62
C VAL A 162 18.70 2.02 13.46
N LYS A 163 19.68 1.79 14.36
CA LYS A 163 21.01 2.38 14.30
C LYS A 163 21.73 1.97 13.00
N ALA A 164 21.70 0.69 12.64
CA ALA A 164 22.28 0.21 11.39
C ALA A 164 21.64 0.87 10.16
N ALA A 165 20.32 1.05 10.15
CA ALA A 165 19.62 1.78 9.09
C ALA A 165 20.06 3.25 9.02
N TYR A 166 20.17 3.92 10.17
CA TYR A 166 20.64 5.30 10.26
C TYR A 166 22.07 5.45 9.75
N GLU A 167 23.00 4.61 10.20
CA GLU A 167 24.41 4.61 9.77
C GLU A 167 24.55 4.24 8.28
N GLY A 168 23.65 3.41 7.76
CA GLY A 168 23.54 3.09 6.33
C GLY A 168 22.91 4.18 5.45
N GLY A 169 22.56 5.34 6.04
CA GLY A 169 21.95 6.46 5.30
C GLY A 169 20.48 6.27 4.93
N MET A 170 19.80 5.31 5.55
CA MET A 170 18.37 5.09 5.35
C MET A 170 17.55 6.13 6.11
N ASN A 171 16.39 6.48 5.59
CA ASN A 171 15.53 7.50 6.18
C ASN A 171 14.17 6.97 6.65
N PHE A 172 13.90 5.68 6.41
CA PHE A 172 12.73 4.99 6.95
C PHE A 172 12.98 3.51 7.18
N ILE A 173 12.15 2.93 8.03
CA ILE A 173 12.06 1.49 8.28
C ILE A 173 10.60 1.08 8.15
N VAL A 174 10.33 -0.08 7.56
CA VAL A 174 9.04 -0.76 7.63
C VAL A 174 9.21 -2.02 8.46
N LEU A 175 8.56 -2.07 9.62
CA LEU A 175 8.53 -3.25 10.47
C LEU A 175 7.28 -4.08 10.16
N VAL A 176 7.47 -5.37 9.90
CA VAL A 176 6.34 -6.33 9.87
C VAL A 176 5.90 -6.60 11.28
N THR A 177 4.80 -5.99 11.68
CA THR A 177 4.25 -6.12 13.04
C THR A 177 3.40 -7.37 13.20
N LYS A 178 2.63 -7.74 12.17
CA LYS A 178 1.88 -8.97 12.05
C LYS A 178 1.90 -9.42 10.57
N HIS A 179 2.35 -10.63 10.31
CA HIS A 179 2.30 -11.24 8.97
C HIS A 179 1.01 -12.05 8.79
N HIS A 180 0.84 -12.72 7.64
CA HIS A 180 -0.35 -13.51 7.31
C HIS A 180 -0.63 -14.67 8.27
N ASP A 181 0.38 -15.16 9.00
CA ASP A 181 0.20 -16.19 10.02
C ASP A 181 -0.63 -15.72 11.23
N GLY A 182 -0.70 -14.39 11.46
CA GLY A 182 -1.45 -13.78 12.53
C GLY A 182 -0.64 -13.49 13.79
N PHE A 183 0.65 -13.86 13.86
CA PHE A 183 1.46 -13.64 15.05
C PHE A 183 1.84 -12.15 15.22
N ALA A 184 1.41 -11.58 16.36
CA ALA A 184 1.63 -10.16 16.65
C ALA A 184 2.89 -9.93 17.50
N LEU A 185 3.75 -8.99 17.08
CA LEU A 185 4.97 -8.60 17.79
C LEU A 185 4.74 -7.62 18.95
N TRP A 186 3.50 -7.43 19.36
CA TRP A 186 3.10 -6.59 20.50
C TRP A 186 2.02 -7.27 21.32
N ASN A 187 1.74 -6.74 22.49
CA ASN A 187 0.65 -7.22 23.34
C ASN A 187 -0.69 -6.71 22.80
N THR A 188 -1.34 -7.49 21.95
CA THR A 188 -2.67 -7.19 21.44
C THR A 188 -3.75 -7.68 22.41
N ALA A 189 -4.87 -6.95 22.50
CA ALA A 189 -6.06 -7.38 23.19
C ALA A 189 -6.89 -8.40 22.38
N VAL A 190 -6.59 -8.54 21.10
CA VAL A 190 -7.27 -9.47 20.19
C VAL A 190 -6.49 -10.80 20.15
N GLY A 191 -7.04 -11.82 20.77
CA GLY A 191 -6.48 -13.17 20.77
C GLY A 191 -5.16 -13.35 21.55
N THR A 192 -4.67 -14.57 21.55
CA THR A 192 -3.48 -14.98 22.31
C THR A 192 -2.27 -15.32 21.40
N TYR A 193 -2.40 -15.14 20.09
CA TYR A 193 -1.33 -15.45 19.15
C TYR A 193 -0.36 -14.26 19.00
N ASN A 194 0.36 -13.98 20.09
CA ASN A 194 1.26 -12.84 20.16
C ASN A 194 2.47 -13.08 21.09
N ILE A 195 3.40 -12.14 21.09
CA ILE A 195 4.68 -12.23 21.81
C ILE A 195 4.52 -12.49 23.32
N ASN A 196 3.42 -12.07 23.96
CA ASN A 196 3.21 -12.26 25.41
C ASN A 196 2.64 -13.65 25.77
N HIS A 197 2.35 -14.46 24.77
CA HIS A 197 1.78 -15.80 24.95
C HIS A 197 2.72 -16.93 24.49
N THR A 198 4.02 -16.64 24.37
CA THR A 198 5.05 -17.64 24.00
C THR A 198 5.32 -18.66 25.10
N GLY A 199 4.79 -18.45 26.31
CA GLY A 199 5.01 -19.31 27.48
C GLY A 199 6.30 -19.05 28.25
N ARG A 200 7.10 -18.08 27.84
CA ARG A 200 8.35 -17.73 28.53
C ARG A 200 8.10 -16.73 29.65
N LYS A 201 8.57 -17.03 30.85
CA LYS A 201 8.53 -16.09 31.98
C LYS A 201 9.45 -14.90 31.66
N GLY A 202 8.90 -13.68 31.71
CA GLY A 202 9.63 -12.44 31.49
C GLY A 202 9.48 -11.84 30.09
N ASP A 203 8.85 -12.53 29.14
CA ASP A 203 8.62 -12.07 27.77
C ASP A 203 7.45 -11.09 27.64
N ARG A 204 7.50 -10.00 28.38
CA ARG A 204 6.56 -8.88 28.18
C ARG A 204 7.20 -7.77 27.35
N ARG A 205 7.82 -8.17 26.24
CA ARG A 205 8.41 -7.19 25.33
C ARG A 205 7.37 -6.73 24.30
N ASP A 206 7.50 -5.51 23.87
CA ASP A 206 6.76 -4.93 22.76
C ASP A 206 7.79 -4.46 21.73
N ILE A 207 8.11 -5.33 20.76
CA ILE A 207 9.11 -5.05 19.73
C ILE A 207 8.67 -3.86 18.88
N VAL A 208 7.37 -3.68 18.64
CA VAL A 208 6.85 -2.55 17.88
C VAL A 208 7.14 -1.25 18.59
N LYS A 209 6.93 -1.22 19.92
CA LYS A 209 7.25 -0.05 20.74
C LYS A 209 8.75 0.22 20.77
N GLU A 210 9.58 -0.80 20.95
CA GLU A 210 11.03 -0.67 21.02
C GLU A 210 11.61 -0.10 19.70
N VAL A 211 11.15 -0.60 18.55
CA VAL A 211 11.54 -0.04 17.25
C VAL A 211 11.02 1.40 17.08
N ALA A 212 9.79 1.69 17.53
CA ALA A 212 9.24 3.04 17.45
C ALA A 212 10.04 4.05 18.32
N ASP A 213 10.47 3.64 19.51
CA ASP A 213 11.29 4.47 20.39
C ASP A 213 12.67 4.72 19.76
N ALA A 214 13.31 3.70 19.21
CA ALA A 214 14.57 3.83 18.51
C ALA A 214 14.43 4.72 17.24
N CYS A 215 13.37 4.54 16.46
CA CYS A 215 13.12 5.40 15.30
C CYS A 215 13.00 6.88 15.69
N ARG A 216 12.33 7.19 16.81
CA ARG A 216 12.28 8.56 17.33
C ARG A 216 13.66 9.08 17.74
N LYS A 217 14.47 8.25 18.39
CA LYS A 217 15.82 8.59 18.82
C LYS A 217 16.73 8.95 17.65
N TYR A 218 16.68 8.19 16.56
CA TYR A 218 17.56 8.36 15.40
C TYR A 218 16.92 9.23 14.28
N GLY A 219 15.70 9.72 14.46
CA GLY A 219 15.01 10.51 13.43
C GLY A 219 14.58 9.72 12.18
N ILE A 220 14.57 8.40 12.26
CA ILE A 220 14.10 7.49 11.19
C ILE A 220 12.58 7.46 11.17
N LYS A 221 11.99 7.46 9.99
CA LYS A 221 10.53 7.28 9.84
C LYS A 221 10.16 5.81 9.99
N LEU A 222 9.11 5.53 10.77
CA LEU A 222 8.58 4.19 10.95
C LEU A 222 7.33 3.98 10.11
N GLY A 223 7.34 2.96 9.28
CA GLY A 223 6.19 2.35 8.65
C GLY A 223 5.87 1.02 9.35
N LEU A 224 4.60 0.70 9.47
CA LEU A 224 4.13 -0.56 10.03
C LEU A 224 3.48 -1.39 8.92
N TYR A 225 3.99 -2.59 8.69
CA TYR A 225 3.29 -3.56 7.87
C TYR A 225 2.39 -4.39 8.79
N TYR A 226 1.12 -4.36 8.51
CA TYR A 226 0.09 -5.13 9.20
C TYR A 226 -0.72 -5.90 8.16
N SER A 227 -0.72 -7.22 8.24
CA SER A 227 -1.58 -8.04 7.40
C SER A 227 -3.00 -8.02 7.94
N ALA A 228 -3.94 -7.59 7.10
CA ALA A 228 -5.36 -7.76 7.40
C ALA A 228 -5.79 -9.23 7.36
N TRP A 229 -5.07 -10.07 6.63
CA TRP A 229 -5.28 -11.50 6.65
C TRP A 229 -4.61 -12.12 7.88
N ASP A 230 -5.35 -12.93 8.61
CA ASP A 230 -4.92 -13.61 9.83
C ASP A 230 -5.32 -15.08 9.78
N ARG A 231 -4.36 -15.92 9.41
CA ARG A 231 -4.58 -17.35 9.23
C ARG A 231 -4.83 -18.07 10.54
N ASN A 232 -4.21 -17.62 11.65
CA ASN A 232 -4.46 -18.20 12.97
C ASN A 232 -5.88 -17.90 13.42
N TRP A 233 -6.35 -16.65 13.23
CA TRP A 233 -7.72 -16.26 13.51
C TRP A 233 -8.72 -17.06 12.68
N ASP A 234 -8.52 -17.12 11.36
CA ASP A 234 -9.40 -17.84 10.43
C ASP A 234 -9.55 -19.33 10.79
N ARG A 235 -8.48 -19.96 11.29
CA ARG A 235 -8.50 -21.36 11.71
C ARG A 235 -9.31 -21.57 12.98
N ASN A 236 -9.24 -20.64 13.91
CA ASN A 236 -9.83 -20.76 15.25
C ASN A 236 -11.25 -20.19 15.33
N HIS A 237 -11.64 -19.35 14.35
CA HIS A 237 -12.92 -18.65 14.31
C HIS A 237 -13.64 -18.94 12.99
N THR A 238 -14.03 -20.19 12.80
CA THR A 238 -14.82 -20.60 11.64
C THR A 238 -16.31 -20.50 11.97
N GLN A 239 -17.17 -20.43 10.96
CA GLN A 239 -18.63 -20.52 11.18
C GLN A 239 -19.03 -21.78 11.96
N ALA A 240 -18.36 -22.90 11.73
CA ALA A 240 -18.59 -24.15 12.45
C ALA A 240 -18.23 -24.08 13.94
N SER A 241 -17.19 -23.28 14.29
CA SER A 241 -16.74 -23.15 15.69
C SER A 241 -17.45 -22.05 16.48
N THR A 242 -17.91 -21.01 15.81
CA THR A 242 -18.47 -19.81 16.44
C THR A 242 -19.98 -19.63 16.20
N GLY A 243 -20.53 -20.26 15.16
CA GLY A 243 -21.90 -20.01 14.70
C GLY A 243 -22.12 -18.68 14.00
N LEU A 244 -21.06 -17.85 13.85
CA LEU A 244 -21.10 -16.53 13.24
C LEU A 244 -20.81 -16.59 11.73
N ASP A 245 -21.42 -15.73 10.96
CA ASP A 245 -21.08 -15.59 9.55
C ASP A 245 -19.78 -14.77 9.33
N ARG A 246 -19.31 -14.69 8.09
CA ARG A 246 -18.05 -13.99 7.76
C ARG A 246 -18.07 -12.50 8.11
N VAL A 247 -19.22 -11.84 8.03
CA VAL A 247 -19.34 -10.41 8.33
C VAL A 247 -19.25 -10.19 9.84
N GLN A 248 -19.94 -11.03 10.61
CA GLN A 248 -19.90 -11.00 12.08
C GLN A 248 -18.48 -11.31 12.59
N LEU A 249 -17.81 -12.32 12.02
CA LEU A 249 -16.41 -12.64 12.37
C LEU A 249 -15.46 -11.49 12.07
N ALA A 250 -15.64 -10.80 10.93
CA ALA A 250 -14.82 -9.63 10.60
C ALA A 250 -15.08 -8.46 11.56
N GLN A 251 -16.31 -8.29 12.05
CA GLN A 251 -16.65 -7.26 13.03
C GLN A 251 -16.05 -7.56 14.41
N GLU A 252 -16.00 -8.83 14.83
CA GLU A 252 -15.33 -9.21 16.09
C GLU A 252 -13.81 -9.06 16.03
N TYR A 253 -13.21 -9.25 14.83
CA TYR A 253 -11.77 -9.11 14.63
C TYR A 253 -11.31 -7.66 14.68
N ASN A 254 -12.10 -6.69 14.21
CA ASN A 254 -11.77 -5.28 14.11
C ASN A 254 -12.27 -4.48 15.30
#